data_c3b6cb1c4def0c9e51f09c883e00164a
#
_entry.id   c3b6cb1c4def0c9e51f09c883e00164a
#
_cell.length_a   1.000
_cell.length_b   1.000
_cell.length_c   1.000
_cell.angle_alpha   90.00
_cell.angle_beta   90.00
_cell.angle_gamma   90.00
#
_symmetry.space_group_name_H-M   'P 1'
#
loop_
_entity.id
_entity.type
_entity.pdbx_description
1 polymer ?
#
loop_
_entity_poly.entity_id
_entity_poly.type
_entity_poly.pdbx_seq_one_letter_code
_entity_poly.pdbx_strand_id
1 'polypeptide(L)'
;MRFLLTAINAKYIHSNPAVYSLRTYAGEKLQPFIEVAEYTINHRMEEILGDLYRKRPEVIGFSCYIWNISLIKELLGELPKVLPDTELWLGGPEVSYDAPGLLEEFPMLKGIMVGEGEETFKELLTYYVDRENGDQERGADSPELEKIPGLVLGSGVTAPRELADMDRIPFLYSSEKSIQEFANRIIYYETSRGCPFRCGYCLSSIDKKVRFRDLKTVKRELQFFLDQKVSQVKLIDRTFNCSHRRAIEIWSYLKEHDNGVTNFHFEIAADILNQEELTLLKGVRPGLMQFEIGVQTTNGAVLKEIGRDLNGAEEEQGSIARIERAVRALRSGRNIHIHLDLIAGLPLEDYHSFQRSFNRVYAMGPEQLQLGFLKVLKGTPVWEKAQNYGIVCQDKPPYEVLYTGWISYEEILKLKQVEEMVELYYNSGQFTHTLRALEGEFSSPFGLFEALAAFYEGKGYFIRTPARSRRYQVLLEFAMETAREREELWRELLTFDFYLREKAKSRPCFGKDLSPYREAIWEIYQKEEREPELLKAYSHYHARQTMNMTHMEVFFYPVWEEEKEACCRRMQKPAFVLFDYGKRDALTGNAAAWVVGG
;
A
#
# COMPACT_ATOMS: atom_id res chain seq x y z
N MET A 1 30.85 16.03 -17.81
CA MET A 1 29.49 16.42 -17.39
C MET A 1 28.87 15.28 -16.58
N ARG A 2 28.24 15.56 -15.45
CA ARG A 2 27.54 14.57 -14.60
C ARG A 2 26.17 15.10 -14.23
N PHE A 3 25.13 14.41 -14.70
CA PHE A 3 23.74 14.68 -14.36
C PHE A 3 23.34 13.74 -13.22
N LEU A 4 23.03 14.28 -12.04
CA LEU A 4 22.62 13.52 -10.87
C LEU A 4 21.08 13.48 -10.79
N LEU A 5 20.49 12.34 -11.07
CA LEU A 5 19.07 12.09 -10.81
C LEU A 5 18.89 11.75 -9.33
N THR A 6 18.15 12.58 -8.61
CA THR A 6 17.98 12.48 -7.16
C THR A 6 16.55 12.10 -6.81
N ALA A 7 16.40 11.00 -6.07
CA ALA A 7 15.13 10.52 -5.55
C ALA A 7 15.13 10.51 -4.01
N ILE A 8 14.05 10.99 -3.40
CA ILE A 8 13.83 10.91 -1.96
C ILE A 8 12.57 10.09 -1.74
N ASN A 9 12.73 8.85 -1.32
CA ASN A 9 11.65 7.86 -1.18
C ASN A 9 10.93 8.00 0.17
N ALA A 10 9.66 7.60 0.24
CA ALA A 10 8.89 7.62 1.50
C ALA A 10 9.48 6.68 2.57
N LYS A 11 9.98 5.51 2.17
CA LYS A 11 10.65 4.51 3.04
C LYS A 11 11.74 3.79 2.25
N TYR A 12 12.69 3.16 2.95
CA TYR A 12 13.77 2.39 2.32
C TYR A 12 13.27 1.24 1.43
N ILE A 13 12.17 0.60 1.81
CA ILE A 13 11.60 -0.53 1.06
C ILE A 13 11.05 -0.12 -0.32
N HIS A 14 10.78 1.17 -0.55
CA HIS A 14 10.33 1.68 -1.85
C HIS A 14 11.52 2.04 -2.73
N SER A 15 11.50 1.61 -3.98
CA SER A 15 12.36 2.13 -5.04
C SER A 15 11.67 3.30 -5.75
N ASN A 16 12.44 4.10 -6.49
CA ASN A 16 11.88 5.14 -7.35
C ASN A 16 12.03 4.72 -8.82
N PRO A 17 11.05 4.04 -9.42
CA PRO A 17 11.16 3.57 -10.80
C PRO A 17 11.37 4.69 -11.82
N ALA A 18 10.91 5.93 -11.53
CA ALA A 18 11.01 7.05 -12.45
C ALA A 18 12.47 7.40 -12.78
N VAL A 19 13.35 7.60 -11.78
CA VAL A 19 14.77 7.95 -12.04
C VAL A 19 15.51 6.84 -12.78
N TYR A 20 15.17 5.59 -12.52
CA TYR A 20 15.75 4.45 -13.25
C TYR A 20 15.19 4.33 -14.68
N SER A 21 13.91 4.65 -14.90
CA SER A 21 13.30 4.73 -16.22
C SER A 21 14.00 5.78 -17.08
N LEU A 22 14.19 6.99 -16.54
CA LEU A 22 14.90 8.07 -17.21
C LEU A 22 16.32 7.64 -17.61
N ARG A 23 17.08 7.06 -16.66
CA ARG A 23 18.45 6.56 -16.91
C ARG A 23 18.47 5.51 -18.02
N THR A 24 17.55 4.53 -17.97
CA THR A 24 17.53 3.42 -18.94
C THR A 24 17.05 3.89 -20.31
N TYR A 25 16.06 4.78 -20.36
CA TYR A 25 15.53 5.35 -21.60
C TYR A 25 16.54 6.23 -22.35
N ALA A 26 17.44 6.89 -21.64
CA ALA A 26 18.50 7.70 -22.24
C ALA A 26 19.41 6.89 -23.18
N GLY A 27 19.49 5.56 -22.95
CA GLY A 27 20.26 4.64 -23.79
C GLY A 27 21.76 4.60 -23.43
N GLU A 28 22.46 3.57 -23.93
CA GLU A 28 23.83 3.23 -23.52
C GLU A 28 24.84 4.37 -23.72
N LYS A 29 24.68 5.20 -24.74
CA LYS A 29 25.59 6.32 -25.04
C LYS A 29 25.52 7.43 -24.00
N LEU A 30 24.34 7.68 -23.45
CA LEU A 30 24.12 8.77 -22.49
C LEU A 30 24.19 8.31 -21.02
N GLN A 31 24.02 7.01 -20.74
CA GLN A 31 24.10 6.47 -19.37
C GLN A 31 25.38 6.83 -18.61
N PRO A 32 26.58 6.88 -19.20
CA PRO A 32 27.81 7.26 -18.49
C PRO A 32 27.76 8.66 -17.87
N PHE A 33 26.90 9.55 -18.37
CA PHE A 33 26.72 10.89 -17.85
C PHE A 33 25.69 10.99 -16.70
N ILE A 34 25.00 9.87 -16.39
CA ILE A 34 23.93 9.82 -15.40
C ILE A 34 24.39 9.10 -14.15
N GLU A 35 24.30 9.77 -13.01
CA GLU A 35 24.38 9.15 -11.68
C GLU A 35 22.99 9.19 -11.04
N VAL A 36 22.66 8.16 -10.24
CA VAL A 36 21.42 8.14 -9.45
C VAL A 36 21.78 8.17 -7.97
N ALA A 37 21.15 9.08 -7.21
CA ALA A 37 21.23 9.14 -5.76
C ALA A 37 19.84 8.90 -5.17
N GLU A 38 19.74 7.95 -4.23
CA GLU A 38 18.50 7.66 -3.53
C GLU A 38 18.64 7.90 -2.03
N TYR A 39 17.66 8.60 -1.49
CA TYR A 39 17.49 8.89 -0.07
C TYR A 39 16.08 8.51 0.36
N THR A 40 15.77 8.74 1.63
CA THR A 40 14.41 8.64 2.17
C THR A 40 14.07 9.90 2.94
N ILE A 41 12.78 10.17 3.15
CA ILE A 41 12.31 11.29 3.98
C ILE A 41 12.77 11.20 5.45
N ASN A 42 13.34 10.06 5.87
CA ASN A 42 13.88 9.86 7.20
C ASN A 42 15.36 10.31 7.34
N HIS A 43 16.04 10.62 6.22
CA HIS A 43 17.36 11.25 6.29
C HIS A 43 17.19 12.72 6.68
N ARG A 44 18.16 13.23 7.46
CA ARG A 44 18.21 14.66 7.76
C ARG A 44 18.65 15.44 6.52
N MET A 45 18.10 16.63 6.36
CA MET A 45 18.41 17.51 5.22
C MET A 45 19.93 17.72 5.07
N GLU A 46 20.65 17.91 6.17
CA GLU A 46 22.10 18.13 6.17
C GLU A 46 22.89 16.91 5.68
N GLU A 47 22.39 15.70 5.90
CA GLU A 47 23.02 14.45 5.41
C GLU A 47 22.92 14.37 3.89
N ILE A 48 21.73 14.68 3.35
CA ILE A 48 21.47 14.72 1.90
C ILE A 48 22.32 15.84 1.27
N LEU A 49 22.28 17.04 1.82
CA LEU A 49 23.04 18.20 1.34
C LEU A 49 24.54 17.91 1.31
N GLY A 50 25.07 17.29 2.38
CA GLY A 50 26.49 16.92 2.48
C GLY A 50 26.90 15.87 1.46
N ASP A 51 26.01 14.90 1.13
CA ASP A 51 26.30 13.89 0.11
C ASP A 51 26.26 14.49 -1.30
N LEU A 52 25.26 15.31 -1.62
CA LEU A 52 25.16 16.04 -2.88
C LEU A 52 26.39 16.94 -3.08
N TYR A 53 26.84 17.64 -2.04
CA TYR A 53 28.06 18.46 -2.09
C TYR A 53 29.31 17.62 -2.42
N ARG A 54 29.48 16.45 -1.81
CA ARG A 54 30.64 15.57 -2.09
C ARG A 54 30.63 15.03 -3.51
N LYS A 55 29.44 14.79 -4.09
CA LYS A 55 29.28 14.30 -5.48
C LYS A 55 29.62 15.36 -6.52
N ARG A 56 29.46 16.66 -6.20
CA ARG A 56 29.74 17.80 -7.09
C ARG A 56 29.21 17.62 -8.51
N PRO A 57 27.91 17.37 -8.70
CA PRO A 57 27.33 17.25 -10.02
C PRO A 57 27.22 18.63 -10.70
N GLU A 58 27.32 18.67 -12.02
CA GLU A 58 27.05 19.88 -12.79
C GLU A 58 25.55 20.17 -12.88
N VAL A 59 24.72 19.11 -12.87
CA VAL A 59 23.26 19.23 -12.91
C VAL A 59 22.64 18.27 -11.90
N ILE A 60 21.63 18.73 -11.15
CA ILE A 60 20.79 17.90 -10.29
C ILE A 60 19.35 17.96 -10.78
N GLY A 61 18.76 16.78 -11.03
CA GLY A 61 17.31 16.62 -11.29
C GLY A 61 16.61 15.90 -10.15
N PHE A 62 15.66 16.56 -9.49
CA PHE A 62 14.87 15.96 -8.40
C PHE A 62 13.58 15.34 -8.92
N SER A 63 13.30 14.11 -8.45
CA SER A 63 12.03 13.43 -8.67
C SER A 63 11.04 13.82 -7.57
N CYS A 64 10.03 14.64 -7.92
CA CYS A 64 9.14 15.33 -6.99
C CYS A 64 7.79 14.62 -6.85
N TYR A 65 7.49 14.23 -5.62
CA TYR A 65 6.23 13.62 -5.22
C TYR A 65 5.68 14.30 -3.97
N ILE A 66 4.41 14.08 -3.68
CA ILE A 66 3.72 14.64 -2.51
C ILE A 66 4.41 14.35 -1.17
N TRP A 67 5.15 13.25 -1.05
CA TRP A 67 5.83 12.89 0.20
C TRP A 67 7.22 13.52 0.37
N ASN A 68 7.83 14.05 -0.68
CA ASN A 68 9.21 14.55 -0.61
C ASN A 68 9.36 16.02 -0.95
N ILE A 69 8.35 16.67 -1.54
CA ILE A 69 8.48 18.04 -2.05
C ILE A 69 8.86 19.05 -0.96
N SER A 70 8.38 18.89 0.28
CA SER A 70 8.76 19.77 1.40
C SER A 70 10.26 19.74 1.66
N LEU A 71 10.86 18.53 1.71
CA LEU A 71 12.29 18.36 1.92
C LEU A 71 13.10 18.85 0.71
N ILE A 72 12.58 18.65 -0.51
CA ILE A 72 13.21 19.19 -1.72
C ILE A 72 13.22 20.72 -1.70
N LYS A 73 12.13 21.38 -1.31
CA LYS A 73 12.08 22.85 -1.17
C LYS A 73 13.10 23.38 -0.14
N GLU A 74 13.29 22.67 0.97
CA GLU A 74 14.35 23.00 1.94
C GLU A 74 15.75 22.87 1.31
N LEU A 75 16.01 21.79 0.58
CA LEU A 75 17.28 21.60 -0.14
C LEU A 75 17.53 22.67 -1.20
N LEU A 76 16.50 23.12 -1.94
CA LEU A 76 16.61 24.20 -2.92
C LEU A 76 17.05 25.52 -2.28
N GLY A 77 16.67 25.78 -1.03
CA GLY A 77 17.13 26.95 -0.28
C GLY A 77 18.59 26.90 0.16
N GLU A 78 19.18 25.71 0.26
CA GLU A 78 20.55 25.51 0.77
C GLU A 78 21.57 25.15 -0.31
N LEU A 79 21.16 24.42 -1.36
CA LEU A 79 22.06 23.95 -2.42
C LEU A 79 22.83 25.06 -3.12
N PRO A 80 22.25 26.22 -3.53
CA PRO A 80 22.98 27.27 -4.19
C PRO A 80 24.08 27.92 -3.34
N LYS A 81 23.99 27.79 -2.01
CA LYS A 81 25.00 28.33 -1.08
C LYS A 81 26.28 27.49 -1.08
N VAL A 82 26.17 26.19 -1.35
CA VAL A 82 27.30 25.24 -1.29
C VAL A 82 27.70 24.71 -2.66
N LEU A 83 26.79 24.73 -3.64
CA LEU A 83 26.98 24.31 -5.03
C LEU A 83 26.45 25.42 -5.98
N PRO A 84 27.07 26.62 -6.01
CA PRO A 84 26.56 27.78 -6.76
C PRO A 84 26.54 27.58 -8.28
N ASP A 85 27.39 26.72 -8.81
CA ASP A 85 27.53 26.47 -10.24
C ASP A 85 26.69 25.29 -10.73
N THR A 86 25.98 24.58 -9.82
CA THR A 86 25.13 23.42 -10.15
C THR A 86 23.76 23.87 -10.63
N GLU A 87 23.37 23.44 -11.83
CA GLU A 87 22.05 23.73 -12.37
C GLU A 87 21.00 22.78 -11.76
N LEU A 88 19.87 23.33 -11.28
CA LEU A 88 18.84 22.59 -10.54
C LEU A 88 17.57 22.44 -11.39
N TRP A 89 17.08 21.21 -11.46
CA TRP A 89 15.87 20.81 -12.19
C TRP A 89 14.90 20.06 -11.30
N LEU A 90 13.61 20.26 -11.55
CA LEU A 90 12.55 19.46 -10.94
C LEU A 90 11.80 18.68 -12.01
N GLY A 91 11.20 17.54 -11.62
CA GLY A 91 10.28 16.78 -12.46
C GLY A 91 9.40 15.87 -11.59
N GLY A 92 8.29 15.44 -12.13
CA GLY A 92 7.37 14.54 -11.44
C GLY A 92 5.98 15.14 -11.19
N PRO A 93 5.04 14.35 -10.67
CA PRO A 93 3.63 14.72 -10.60
C PRO A 93 3.36 15.94 -9.69
N GLU A 94 4.15 16.13 -8.65
CA GLU A 94 3.93 17.21 -7.68
C GLU A 94 4.22 18.60 -8.23
N VAL A 95 5.11 18.69 -9.22
CA VAL A 95 5.55 19.97 -9.79
C VAL A 95 4.97 20.26 -11.17
N SER A 96 4.25 19.31 -11.77
CA SER A 96 3.76 19.43 -13.14
C SER A 96 2.56 20.38 -13.29
N TYR A 97 1.79 20.62 -12.24
CA TYR A 97 0.53 21.39 -12.33
C TYR A 97 0.64 22.83 -11.82
N ASP A 98 1.79 23.23 -11.25
CA ASP A 98 2.06 24.59 -10.78
C ASP A 98 3.52 24.99 -11.06
N ALA A 99 4.05 24.54 -12.18
CA ALA A 99 5.45 24.75 -12.52
C ALA A 99 5.85 26.25 -12.65
N PRO A 100 5.03 27.15 -13.26
CA PRO A 100 5.36 28.57 -13.29
C PRO A 100 5.47 29.19 -11.90
N GLY A 101 4.52 28.90 -10.99
CA GLY A 101 4.54 29.42 -9.62
C GLY A 101 5.78 28.94 -8.83
N LEU A 102 6.21 27.69 -9.07
CA LEU A 102 7.44 27.16 -8.45
C LEU A 102 8.72 27.85 -8.97
N LEU A 103 8.78 28.22 -10.24
CA LEU A 103 9.91 28.99 -10.78
C LEU A 103 9.95 30.41 -10.22
N GLU A 104 8.80 31.02 -9.94
CA GLU A 104 8.73 32.32 -9.26
C GLU A 104 9.18 32.19 -7.79
N GLU A 105 8.74 31.13 -7.08
CA GLU A 105 9.13 30.85 -5.69
C GLU A 105 10.64 30.52 -5.57
N PHE A 106 11.21 29.81 -6.56
CA PHE A 106 12.59 29.31 -6.57
C PHE A 106 13.35 29.77 -7.85
N PRO A 107 13.78 31.05 -7.95
CA PRO A 107 14.42 31.58 -9.15
C PRO A 107 15.76 30.93 -9.52
N MET A 108 16.37 30.14 -8.59
CA MET A 108 17.60 29.39 -8.86
C MET A 108 17.37 28.15 -9.72
N LEU A 109 16.13 27.72 -9.89
CA LEU A 109 15.80 26.59 -10.77
C LEU A 109 16.05 26.96 -12.23
N LYS A 110 16.74 26.09 -12.95
CA LYS A 110 16.92 26.21 -14.39
C LYS A 110 15.64 25.94 -15.15
N GLY A 111 14.85 24.99 -14.66
CA GLY A 111 13.55 24.64 -15.23
C GLY A 111 12.89 23.45 -14.53
N ILE A 112 11.68 23.15 -15.02
CA ILE A 112 10.86 22.04 -14.54
C ILE A 112 10.44 21.17 -15.74
N MET A 113 10.65 19.86 -15.64
CA MET A 113 10.13 18.89 -16.59
C MET A 113 8.69 18.54 -16.20
N VAL A 114 7.74 18.75 -17.12
CA VAL A 114 6.32 18.50 -16.91
C VAL A 114 5.81 17.36 -17.79
N GLY A 115 4.89 16.55 -17.27
CA GLY A 115 4.35 15.40 -17.97
C GLY A 115 5.26 14.15 -17.90
N GLU A 116 5.24 13.32 -18.94
CA GLU A 116 6.08 12.12 -19.03
C GLU A 116 7.53 12.50 -19.35
N GLY A 117 8.45 12.01 -18.52
CA GLY A 117 9.81 12.51 -18.48
C GLY A 117 10.81 11.82 -19.40
N GLU A 118 10.52 10.63 -19.93
CA GLU A 118 11.51 9.77 -20.58
C GLU A 118 12.20 10.45 -21.79
N GLU A 119 11.41 10.92 -22.75
CA GLU A 119 11.95 11.58 -23.94
C GLU A 119 12.48 12.98 -23.61
N THR A 120 11.73 13.73 -22.77
CA THR A 120 12.13 15.09 -22.33
C THR A 120 13.49 15.05 -21.64
N PHE A 121 13.72 14.11 -20.75
CA PHE A 121 15.01 13.96 -20.05
C PHE A 121 16.13 13.58 -21.00
N LYS A 122 15.88 12.67 -21.93
CA LYS A 122 16.88 12.27 -22.93
C LYS A 122 17.34 13.44 -23.79
N GLU A 123 16.41 14.26 -24.29
CA GLU A 123 16.72 15.46 -25.06
C GLU A 123 17.44 16.51 -24.19
N LEU A 124 17.00 16.71 -22.94
CA LEU A 124 17.66 17.60 -21.99
C LEU A 124 19.10 17.16 -21.70
N LEU A 125 19.32 15.88 -21.46
CA LEU A 125 20.66 15.33 -21.22
C LEU A 125 21.55 15.50 -22.47
N THR A 126 21.01 15.26 -23.67
CA THR A 126 21.72 15.48 -24.94
C THR A 126 22.16 16.95 -25.07
N TYR A 127 21.27 17.90 -24.77
CA TYR A 127 21.61 19.33 -24.75
C TYR A 127 22.82 19.61 -23.84
N TYR A 128 22.85 19.02 -22.63
CA TYR A 128 23.96 19.26 -21.69
C TYR A 128 25.27 18.62 -22.15
N VAL A 129 25.23 17.42 -22.71
CA VAL A 129 26.42 16.72 -23.23
C VAL A 129 27.00 17.47 -24.42
N ASP A 130 26.17 17.94 -25.37
CA ASP A 130 26.58 18.68 -26.53
C ASP A 130 27.15 20.06 -26.16
N ARG A 131 26.59 20.71 -25.13
CA ARG A 131 27.11 21.99 -24.61
C ARG A 131 28.52 21.84 -24.03
N GLU A 132 28.82 20.73 -23.34
CA GLU A 132 30.14 20.45 -22.78
C GLU A 132 31.20 20.19 -23.88
N ASN A 133 30.82 19.47 -24.95
CA ASN A 133 31.72 19.14 -26.05
C ASN A 133 32.09 20.36 -26.93
N GLY A 134 31.45 21.48 -26.71
CA GLY A 134 31.74 22.77 -27.38
C GLY A 134 31.04 22.91 -28.74
N ASP A 135 30.94 24.17 -29.21
CA ASP A 135 30.21 24.52 -30.46
C ASP A 135 30.79 23.89 -31.75
N GLN A 136 32.04 23.38 -31.72
CA GLN A 136 32.67 22.76 -32.90
C GLN A 136 32.17 21.33 -33.19
N GLU A 137 31.56 20.66 -32.23
CA GLU A 137 30.98 19.32 -32.37
C GLU A 137 29.45 19.32 -32.30
N ARG A 138 28.82 20.48 -32.19
CA ARG A 138 27.34 20.57 -32.25
C ARG A 138 26.89 20.12 -33.63
N GLY A 139 26.30 18.94 -33.72
CA GLY A 139 25.58 18.49 -34.92
C GLY A 139 24.43 19.46 -35.24
N ALA A 140 24.01 19.50 -36.50
CA ALA A 140 22.85 20.29 -36.94
C ALA A 140 21.55 19.94 -36.20
N ASP A 141 21.54 18.82 -35.49
CA ASP A 141 20.40 18.24 -34.76
C ASP A 141 20.49 18.42 -33.22
N SER A 142 21.48 19.17 -32.68
CA SER A 142 21.56 19.43 -31.23
C SER A 142 20.36 20.23 -30.75
N PRO A 143 19.61 19.76 -29.73
CA PRO A 143 18.42 20.48 -29.27
C PRO A 143 18.76 21.82 -28.62
N GLU A 144 18.02 22.86 -28.96
CA GLU A 144 17.99 24.13 -28.20
C GLU A 144 17.03 23.93 -27.00
N LEU A 145 17.43 24.42 -25.83
CA LEU A 145 16.67 24.21 -24.59
C LEU A 145 15.19 24.64 -24.70
N GLU A 146 14.93 25.74 -25.33
CA GLU A 146 13.60 26.32 -25.54
C GLU A 146 12.75 25.53 -26.56
N LYS A 147 13.37 24.62 -27.32
CA LYS A 147 12.67 23.76 -28.29
C LYS A 147 12.37 22.37 -27.76
N ILE A 148 12.91 22.01 -26.59
CA ILE A 148 12.63 20.69 -25.98
C ILE A 148 11.20 20.70 -25.42
N PRO A 149 10.27 19.86 -25.92
CA PRO A 149 8.92 19.80 -25.41
C PRO A 149 8.86 19.28 -23.96
N GLY A 150 7.88 19.78 -23.20
CA GLY A 150 7.66 19.34 -21.81
C GLY A 150 8.54 20.06 -20.79
N LEU A 151 9.08 21.24 -21.12
CA LEU A 151 9.82 22.08 -20.18
C LEU A 151 9.04 23.35 -19.80
N VAL A 152 9.20 23.78 -18.56
CA VAL A 152 8.85 25.11 -18.08
C VAL A 152 10.14 25.77 -17.62
N LEU A 153 10.48 26.90 -18.24
CA LEU A 153 11.72 27.67 -18.06
C LEU A 153 11.39 29.08 -17.57
N GLY A 154 12.38 29.80 -17.04
CA GLY A 154 12.21 31.21 -16.74
C GLY A 154 11.86 32.07 -17.98
N SER A 155 12.20 31.59 -19.18
CA SER A 155 11.85 32.25 -20.46
C SER A 155 10.43 31.91 -20.95
N GLY A 156 9.76 30.90 -20.39
CA GLY A 156 8.40 30.49 -20.78
C GLY A 156 8.16 28.98 -20.75
N VAL A 157 7.00 28.60 -21.24
CA VAL A 157 6.55 27.19 -21.33
C VAL A 157 6.77 26.69 -22.75
N THR A 158 7.48 25.59 -22.91
CA THR A 158 7.70 24.95 -24.22
C THR A 158 6.45 24.17 -24.68
N ALA A 159 6.48 23.63 -25.90
CA ALA A 159 5.40 22.79 -26.39
C ALA A 159 5.14 21.60 -25.46
N PRO A 160 3.88 21.17 -25.27
CA PRO A 160 3.60 19.98 -24.49
C PRO A 160 4.23 18.74 -25.14
N ARG A 161 4.74 17.82 -24.30
CA ARG A 161 5.26 16.54 -24.76
C ARG A 161 4.12 15.62 -25.18
N GLU A 162 4.27 14.94 -26.32
CA GLU A 162 3.38 13.85 -26.69
C GLU A 162 3.53 12.68 -25.72
N LEU A 163 2.43 11.98 -25.51
CA LEU A 163 2.40 10.81 -24.61
C LEU A 163 3.29 9.67 -25.17
N ALA A 164 4.13 9.10 -24.33
CA ALA A 164 5.07 8.08 -24.72
C ALA A 164 4.37 6.79 -25.22
N ASP A 165 4.96 6.14 -26.20
CA ASP A 165 4.65 4.76 -26.59
C ASP A 165 5.23 3.83 -25.52
N MET A 166 4.37 3.04 -24.87
CA MET A 166 4.77 2.14 -23.78
C MET A 166 5.79 1.08 -24.22
N ASP A 167 5.78 0.69 -25.48
CA ASP A 167 6.71 -0.32 -26.02
C ASP A 167 8.11 0.23 -26.25
N ARG A 168 8.28 1.55 -26.30
CA ARG A 168 9.58 2.21 -26.40
C ARG A 168 10.28 2.37 -25.06
N ILE A 169 9.57 2.19 -23.94
CA ILE A 169 10.14 2.28 -22.59
C ILE A 169 10.89 0.97 -22.29
N PRO A 170 12.21 0.99 -22.07
CA PRO A 170 12.97 -0.22 -21.79
C PRO A 170 12.59 -0.88 -20.47
N PHE A 171 12.78 -2.19 -20.37
CA PHE A 171 12.60 -2.92 -19.13
C PHE A 171 13.71 -2.59 -18.13
N LEU A 172 13.35 -2.05 -16.98
CA LEU A 172 14.31 -1.56 -15.98
C LEU A 172 15.17 -2.66 -15.36
N TYR A 173 14.64 -3.88 -15.28
CA TYR A 173 15.23 -5.02 -14.57
C TYR A 173 15.86 -6.04 -15.52
N SER A 174 16.35 -5.60 -16.67
CA SER A 174 16.76 -6.46 -17.80
C SER A 174 17.92 -7.43 -17.51
N SER A 175 18.57 -7.35 -16.35
CA SER A 175 19.68 -8.22 -15.96
C SER A 175 19.62 -8.60 -14.48
N GLU A 176 20.27 -9.71 -14.11
CA GLU A 176 20.43 -10.10 -12.71
C GLU A 176 21.10 -9.02 -11.86
N LYS A 177 22.07 -8.31 -12.43
CA LYS A 177 22.72 -7.18 -11.75
C LYS A 177 21.73 -6.06 -11.45
N SER A 178 20.87 -5.70 -12.41
CA SER A 178 19.89 -4.64 -12.23
C SER A 178 18.84 -5.01 -11.17
N ILE A 179 18.38 -6.28 -11.10
CA ILE A 179 17.42 -6.70 -10.08
C ILE A 179 18.06 -6.77 -8.67
N GLN A 180 19.37 -7.08 -8.58
CA GLN A 180 20.08 -7.08 -7.29
C GLN A 180 20.20 -5.69 -6.67
N GLU A 181 20.20 -4.61 -7.46
CA GLU A 181 20.16 -3.24 -6.96
C GLU A 181 18.89 -2.97 -6.12
N PHE A 182 17.83 -3.76 -6.37
CA PHE A 182 16.55 -3.66 -5.65
C PHE A 182 16.35 -4.78 -4.61
N ALA A 183 17.41 -5.45 -4.18
CA ALA A 183 17.33 -6.48 -3.15
C ALA A 183 16.66 -5.93 -1.88
N ASN A 184 15.68 -6.66 -1.34
CA ASN A 184 14.86 -6.27 -0.19
C ASN A 184 13.98 -5.02 -0.39
N ARG A 185 13.72 -4.63 -1.65
CA ARG A 185 12.78 -3.56 -2.00
C ARG A 185 11.59 -4.12 -2.76
N ILE A 186 10.49 -3.37 -2.75
CA ILE A 186 9.32 -3.65 -3.59
C ILE A 186 9.70 -3.33 -5.04
N ILE A 187 9.47 -4.29 -5.92
CA ILE A 187 9.62 -4.11 -7.36
C ILE A 187 8.33 -3.49 -7.90
N TYR A 188 8.46 -2.36 -8.58
CA TYR A 188 7.36 -1.70 -9.26
C TYR A 188 7.40 -1.97 -10.75
N TYR A 189 6.29 -2.44 -11.30
CA TYR A 189 6.19 -2.75 -12.71
C TYR A 189 4.95 -2.10 -13.34
N GLU A 190 5.09 -1.56 -14.53
CA GLU A 190 4.06 -0.82 -15.25
C GLU A 190 3.73 -1.52 -16.55
N THR A 191 2.47 -1.96 -16.74
CA THR A 191 1.99 -2.56 -17.99
C THR A 191 1.08 -1.63 -18.77
N SER A 192 0.58 -0.56 -18.14
CA SER A 192 -0.27 0.45 -18.77
C SER A 192 -0.13 1.81 -18.08
N ARG A 193 -0.35 2.90 -18.82
CA ARG A 193 -0.49 4.27 -18.33
C ARG A 193 -1.84 4.85 -18.68
N GLY A 194 -2.34 5.76 -17.82
CA GLY A 194 -3.65 6.35 -17.92
C GLY A 194 -4.72 5.56 -17.18
N CYS A 195 -5.91 6.14 -17.05
CA CYS A 195 -7.04 5.53 -16.37
C CYS A 195 -8.34 5.84 -17.13
N PRO A 196 -9.23 4.87 -17.36
CA PRO A 196 -10.51 5.14 -18.05
C PRO A 196 -11.50 5.90 -17.19
N PHE A 197 -11.29 5.92 -15.87
CA PHE A 197 -12.17 6.59 -14.92
C PHE A 197 -11.88 8.08 -14.82
N ARG A 198 -12.88 8.84 -14.33
CA ARG A 198 -12.82 10.31 -14.23
C ARG A 198 -13.00 10.79 -12.79
N CYS A 199 -12.39 10.08 -11.83
CA CYS A 199 -12.52 10.42 -10.42
C CYS A 199 -11.99 11.82 -10.14
N GLY A 200 -12.87 12.71 -9.64
CA GLY A 200 -12.57 14.13 -9.48
C GLY A 200 -11.45 14.47 -8.48
N TYR A 201 -11.08 13.55 -7.63
CA TYR A 201 -9.99 13.68 -6.64
C TYR A 201 -8.64 13.10 -7.12
N CYS A 202 -8.60 12.43 -8.28
CA CYS A 202 -7.45 11.63 -8.69
C CYS A 202 -6.69 12.26 -9.86
N LEU A 203 -5.37 12.44 -9.73
CA LEU A 203 -4.50 12.94 -10.81
C LEU A 203 -4.48 12.00 -12.02
N SER A 204 -4.64 10.69 -11.83
CA SER A 204 -4.65 9.72 -12.94
C SER A 204 -5.86 9.87 -13.86
N SER A 205 -6.90 10.59 -13.45
CA SER A 205 -8.08 10.90 -14.28
C SER A 205 -7.82 12.00 -15.32
N ILE A 206 -6.69 12.69 -15.23
CA ILE A 206 -6.30 13.75 -16.17
C ILE A 206 -5.87 13.13 -17.50
N ASP A 207 -5.08 12.06 -17.47
CA ASP A 207 -4.73 11.27 -18.66
C ASP A 207 -5.84 10.24 -18.97
N LYS A 208 -6.73 10.63 -19.87
CA LYS A 208 -7.93 9.84 -20.24
C LYS A 208 -7.65 8.69 -21.21
N LYS A 209 -6.44 8.64 -21.80
CA LYS A 209 -6.08 7.64 -22.80
C LYS A 209 -5.27 6.53 -22.14
N VAL A 210 -5.89 5.38 -21.93
CA VAL A 210 -5.15 4.19 -21.49
C VAL A 210 -4.28 3.67 -22.63
N ARG A 211 -2.98 3.55 -22.37
CA ARG A 211 -1.97 3.00 -23.29
C ARG A 211 -1.40 1.74 -22.67
N PHE A 212 -1.29 0.70 -23.45
CA PHE A 212 -0.84 -0.60 -22.99
C PHE A 212 0.51 -0.94 -23.62
N ARG A 213 1.37 -1.56 -22.81
CA ARG A 213 2.58 -2.24 -23.27
C ARG A 213 2.20 -3.53 -24.02
N ASP A 214 2.94 -3.92 -25.05
CA ASP A 214 2.68 -5.15 -25.81
C ASP A 214 2.62 -6.39 -24.89
N LEU A 215 1.60 -7.21 -25.10
CA LEU A 215 1.30 -8.33 -24.21
C LEU A 215 2.41 -9.41 -24.21
N LYS A 216 3.07 -9.63 -25.36
CA LYS A 216 4.20 -10.57 -25.44
C LYS A 216 5.39 -10.06 -24.63
N THR A 217 5.64 -8.76 -24.70
CA THR A 217 6.67 -8.08 -23.92
C THR A 217 6.36 -8.19 -22.43
N VAL A 218 5.12 -7.91 -22.02
CA VAL A 218 4.70 -8.04 -20.61
C VAL A 218 4.90 -9.47 -20.10
N LYS A 219 4.46 -10.50 -20.84
CA LYS A 219 4.64 -11.90 -20.43
C LYS A 219 6.11 -12.28 -20.27
N ARG A 220 7.00 -11.82 -21.18
CA ARG A 220 8.44 -12.05 -21.08
C ARG A 220 9.05 -11.38 -19.83
N GLU A 221 8.63 -10.16 -19.52
CA GLU A 221 9.12 -9.39 -18.37
C GLU A 221 8.60 -9.95 -17.04
N LEU A 222 7.35 -10.41 -17.00
CA LEU A 222 6.79 -11.14 -15.86
C LEU A 222 7.53 -12.47 -15.63
N GLN A 223 7.88 -13.20 -16.72
CA GLN A 223 8.68 -14.43 -16.60
C GLN A 223 10.04 -14.15 -15.96
N PHE A 224 10.68 -13.04 -16.31
CA PHE A 224 11.94 -12.65 -15.68
C PHE A 224 11.79 -12.52 -14.16
N PHE A 225 10.74 -11.88 -13.65
CA PHE A 225 10.50 -11.78 -12.20
C PHE A 225 10.25 -13.15 -11.56
N LEU A 226 9.53 -14.03 -12.24
CA LEU A 226 9.28 -15.40 -11.79
C LEU A 226 10.57 -16.22 -11.73
N ASP A 227 11.43 -16.12 -12.74
CA ASP A 227 12.72 -16.81 -12.81
C ASP A 227 13.69 -16.33 -11.73
N GLN A 228 13.69 -15.02 -11.43
CA GLN A 228 14.48 -14.41 -10.37
C GLN A 228 13.88 -14.61 -8.96
N LYS A 229 12.71 -15.26 -8.86
CA LYS A 229 12.00 -15.51 -7.59
C LYS A 229 11.82 -14.24 -6.76
N VAL A 230 11.48 -13.12 -7.41
CA VAL A 230 11.20 -11.86 -6.75
C VAL A 230 10.08 -12.07 -5.74
N SER A 231 10.25 -11.64 -4.52
CA SER A 231 9.25 -11.88 -3.45
C SER A 231 7.93 -11.16 -3.73
N GLN A 232 7.99 -9.90 -4.21
CA GLN A 232 6.80 -9.11 -4.51
C GLN A 232 7.03 -8.18 -5.70
N VAL A 233 6.06 -8.18 -6.62
CA VAL A 233 5.95 -7.22 -7.73
C VAL A 233 4.65 -6.45 -7.58
N LYS A 234 4.72 -5.12 -7.39
CA LYS A 234 3.54 -4.25 -7.39
C LYS A 234 3.36 -3.65 -8.78
N LEU A 235 2.23 -4.02 -9.41
CA LEU A 235 1.79 -3.39 -10.65
C LEU A 235 1.28 -1.99 -10.31
N ILE A 236 1.77 -0.96 -11.02
CA ILE A 236 1.38 0.44 -10.79
C ILE A 236 0.36 0.95 -11.82
N ASP A 237 -0.22 0.04 -12.57
CA ASP A 237 -1.37 0.29 -13.46
C ASP A 237 -2.57 0.78 -12.62
N ARG A 238 -3.14 1.93 -12.96
CA ARG A 238 -4.18 2.59 -12.15
C ARG A 238 -5.53 1.87 -12.10
N THR A 239 -5.80 1.01 -13.09
CA THR A 239 -6.93 0.09 -13.10
C THR A 239 -6.54 -1.08 -14.00
N PHE A 240 -5.90 -2.07 -13.41
CA PHE A 240 -5.31 -3.17 -14.17
C PHE A 240 -6.33 -3.92 -15.03
N ASN A 241 -7.53 -4.16 -14.51
CA ASN A 241 -8.58 -4.91 -15.20
C ASN A 241 -9.50 -4.06 -16.10
N CYS A 242 -9.09 -2.84 -16.47
CA CYS A 242 -9.88 -2.01 -17.40
C CYS A 242 -10.03 -2.62 -18.82
N SER A 243 -9.18 -3.60 -19.15
CA SER A 243 -9.30 -4.47 -20.33
C SER A 243 -9.39 -5.93 -19.90
N HIS A 244 -10.61 -6.48 -19.86
CA HIS A 244 -10.86 -7.87 -19.42
C HIS A 244 -9.99 -8.89 -20.12
N ARG A 245 -9.94 -8.84 -21.45
CA ARG A 245 -9.11 -9.76 -22.25
C ARG A 245 -7.65 -9.73 -21.80
N ARG A 246 -7.10 -8.54 -21.61
CA ARG A 246 -5.70 -8.37 -21.19
C ARG A 246 -5.47 -8.87 -19.76
N ALA A 247 -6.37 -8.56 -18.84
CA ALA A 247 -6.30 -9.03 -17.46
C ALA A 247 -6.32 -10.56 -17.40
N ILE A 248 -7.26 -11.22 -18.09
CA ILE A 248 -7.36 -12.67 -18.18
C ILE A 248 -6.06 -13.27 -18.72
N GLU A 249 -5.51 -12.72 -19.79
CA GLU A 249 -4.26 -13.19 -20.43
C GLU A 249 -3.05 -13.11 -19.47
N ILE A 250 -2.94 -12.05 -18.68
CA ILE A 250 -1.84 -11.86 -17.73
C ILE A 250 -2.06 -12.76 -16.49
N TRP A 251 -3.25 -12.78 -15.92
CA TRP A 251 -3.55 -13.60 -14.75
C TRP A 251 -3.45 -15.11 -15.06
N SER A 252 -3.89 -15.55 -16.25
CA SER A 252 -3.70 -16.94 -16.70
C SER A 252 -2.22 -17.28 -16.80
N TYR A 253 -1.43 -16.39 -17.41
CA TYR A 253 0.01 -16.58 -17.55
C TYR A 253 0.70 -16.73 -16.18
N LEU A 254 0.39 -15.85 -15.23
CA LEU A 254 0.94 -15.91 -13.87
C LEU A 254 0.54 -17.18 -13.12
N LYS A 255 -0.71 -17.63 -13.30
CA LYS A 255 -1.19 -18.89 -12.74
C LYS A 255 -0.47 -20.11 -13.29
N GLU A 256 -0.25 -20.15 -14.61
CA GLU A 256 0.38 -21.26 -15.31
C GLU A 256 1.90 -21.37 -15.03
N HIS A 257 2.56 -20.23 -14.77
CA HIS A 257 4.00 -20.15 -14.53
C HIS A 257 4.37 -19.84 -13.08
N ASP A 258 3.43 -20.03 -12.15
CA ASP A 258 3.64 -19.75 -10.73
C ASP A 258 4.85 -20.51 -10.16
N ASN A 259 5.79 -19.77 -9.60
CA ASN A 259 7.02 -20.31 -9.00
C ASN A 259 6.88 -20.69 -7.50
N GLY A 260 5.68 -20.52 -6.92
CA GLY A 260 5.39 -20.79 -5.50
C GLY A 260 5.91 -19.74 -4.52
N VAL A 261 6.58 -18.67 -4.99
CA VAL A 261 7.22 -17.64 -4.14
C VAL A 261 6.67 -16.25 -4.42
N THR A 262 6.67 -15.83 -5.69
CA THR A 262 6.35 -14.44 -6.09
C THR A 262 4.89 -14.09 -5.81
N ASN A 263 4.68 -12.90 -5.24
CA ASN A 263 3.38 -12.26 -5.06
C ASN A 263 3.24 -11.10 -6.04
N PHE A 264 2.10 -10.98 -6.68
CA PHE A 264 1.76 -9.88 -7.58
C PHE A 264 0.62 -9.05 -6.99
N HIS A 265 0.85 -7.76 -6.80
CA HIS A 265 -0.11 -6.82 -6.26
C HIS A 265 -0.70 -5.97 -7.39
N PHE A 266 -2.03 -5.90 -7.48
CA PHE A 266 -2.78 -5.18 -8.52
C PHE A 266 -3.76 -4.19 -7.92
N GLU A 267 -3.87 -2.99 -8.52
CA GLU A 267 -4.98 -2.06 -8.30
C GLU A 267 -6.09 -2.38 -9.31
N ILE A 268 -7.27 -2.77 -8.86
CA ILE A 268 -8.39 -3.20 -9.70
C ILE A 268 -9.69 -2.45 -9.40
N ALA A 269 -10.58 -2.43 -10.38
CA ALA A 269 -11.98 -2.05 -10.19
C ALA A 269 -12.83 -3.32 -10.05
N ALA A 270 -13.36 -3.57 -8.85
CA ALA A 270 -14.09 -4.81 -8.58
C ALA A 270 -15.48 -4.84 -9.21
N ASP A 271 -16.09 -3.67 -9.43
CA ASP A 271 -17.42 -3.53 -10.03
C ASP A 271 -17.49 -3.90 -11.51
N ILE A 272 -16.33 -3.99 -12.19
CA ILE A 272 -16.26 -4.44 -13.60
C ILE A 272 -15.79 -5.89 -13.74
N LEU A 273 -15.45 -6.60 -12.66
CA LEU A 273 -15.06 -8.02 -12.75
C LEU A 273 -16.21 -8.86 -13.32
N ASN A 274 -15.88 -9.66 -14.33
CA ASN A 274 -16.82 -10.59 -14.95
C ASN A 274 -16.67 -12.03 -14.42
N GLN A 275 -17.57 -12.92 -14.84
CA GLN A 275 -17.60 -14.30 -14.34
C GLN A 275 -16.38 -15.13 -14.78
N GLU A 276 -15.81 -14.86 -15.93
CA GLU A 276 -14.62 -15.54 -16.43
C GLU A 276 -13.39 -15.21 -15.57
N GLU A 277 -13.21 -13.91 -15.27
CA GLU A 277 -12.16 -13.42 -14.37
C GLU A 277 -12.30 -14.02 -12.97
N LEU A 278 -13.51 -14.01 -12.39
CA LEU A 278 -13.75 -14.59 -11.07
C LEU A 278 -13.47 -16.10 -11.02
N THR A 279 -13.80 -16.82 -12.09
CA THR A 279 -13.54 -18.26 -12.19
C THR A 279 -12.04 -18.55 -12.27
N LEU A 280 -11.32 -17.78 -13.07
CA LEU A 280 -9.87 -17.87 -13.18
C LEU A 280 -9.18 -17.62 -11.82
N LEU A 281 -9.57 -16.52 -11.17
CA LEU A 281 -8.98 -16.04 -9.92
C LEU A 281 -9.21 -17.00 -8.73
N LYS A 282 -10.35 -17.70 -8.72
CA LYS A 282 -10.62 -18.72 -7.71
C LYS A 282 -9.61 -19.89 -7.73
N GLY A 283 -8.98 -20.14 -8.86
CA GLY A 283 -8.03 -21.24 -9.05
C GLY A 283 -6.56 -20.87 -8.93
N VAL A 284 -6.19 -19.66 -8.47
CA VAL A 284 -4.79 -19.28 -8.25
C VAL A 284 -4.30 -19.76 -6.89
N ARG A 285 -2.98 -19.94 -6.75
CA ARG A 285 -2.35 -20.29 -5.47
C ARG A 285 -2.62 -19.24 -4.40
N PRO A 286 -2.91 -19.62 -3.14
CA PRO A 286 -2.94 -18.67 -2.02
C PRO A 286 -1.64 -17.86 -1.92
N GLY A 287 -1.78 -16.53 -1.91
CA GLY A 287 -0.65 -15.60 -1.85
C GLY A 287 0.05 -15.31 -3.19
N LEU A 288 -0.41 -15.84 -4.33
CA LEU A 288 0.08 -15.43 -5.65
C LEU A 288 -0.33 -13.99 -5.98
N MET A 289 -1.56 -13.62 -5.62
CA MET A 289 -2.13 -12.31 -5.96
C MET A 289 -2.64 -11.57 -4.73
N GLN A 290 -2.54 -10.26 -4.79
CA GLN A 290 -3.12 -9.31 -3.84
C GLN A 290 -3.85 -8.22 -4.64
N PHE A 291 -5.05 -7.87 -4.21
CA PHE A 291 -5.85 -6.84 -4.86
C PHE A 291 -6.12 -5.66 -3.94
N GLU A 292 -5.84 -4.46 -4.43
CA GLU A 292 -6.22 -3.19 -3.86
C GLU A 292 -7.43 -2.66 -4.63
N ILE A 293 -8.53 -2.41 -3.93
CA ILE A 293 -9.84 -2.09 -4.50
C ILE A 293 -10.36 -0.81 -3.85
N GLY A 294 -10.33 0.26 -4.58
CA GLY A 294 -10.90 1.52 -4.10
C GLY A 294 -12.43 1.47 -4.12
N VAL A 295 -13.07 1.42 -2.97
CA VAL A 295 -14.52 1.62 -2.81
C VAL A 295 -14.83 3.10 -2.67
N GLN A 296 -14.05 3.79 -1.87
CA GLN A 296 -14.04 5.22 -1.52
C GLN A 296 -15.22 5.64 -0.62
N THR A 297 -16.43 5.32 -1.01
CA THR A 297 -17.69 5.54 -0.27
C THR A 297 -18.76 4.58 -0.78
N THR A 298 -19.79 4.33 0.01
CA THR A 298 -20.99 3.60 -0.43
C THR A 298 -22.20 4.53 -0.65
N ASN A 299 -22.01 5.84 -0.55
CA ASN A 299 -23.04 6.84 -0.79
C ASN A 299 -23.14 7.15 -2.29
N GLY A 300 -24.28 6.83 -2.91
CA GLY A 300 -24.49 7.00 -4.35
C GLY A 300 -24.39 8.47 -4.82
N ALA A 301 -24.86 9.43 -4.01
CA ALA A 301 -24.74 10.85 -4.34
C ALA A 301 -23.28 11.31 -4.37
N VAL A 302 -22.47 10.84 -3.40
CA VAL A 302 -21.03 11.11 -3.36
C VAL A 302 -20.32 10.48 -4.55
N LEU A 303 -20.59 9.19 -4.87
CA LEU A 303 -20.01 8.50 -6.02
C LEU A 303 -20.26 9.24 -7.34
N LYS A 304 -21.48 9.75 -7.50
CA LYS A 304 -21.86 10.56 -8.68
C LYS A 304 -21.08 11.86 -8.72
N GLU A 305 -20.98 12.59 -7.60
CA GLU A 305 -20.31 13.90 -7.54
C GLU A 305 -18.80 13.76 -7.81
N ILE A 306 -18.17 12.73 -7.28
CA ILE A 306 -16.74 12.48 -7.54
C ILE A 306 -16.46 11.79 -8.88
N GLY A 307 -17.49 11.58 -9.74
CA GLY A 307 -17.32 10.99 -11.07
C GLY A 307 -16.89 9.52 -11.08
N ARG A 308 -17.23 8.76 -10.03
CA ARG A 308 -16.90 7.33 -9.92
C ARG A 308 -18.03 6.40 -10.35
N ASP A 309 -19.25 6.90 -10.48
CA ASP A 309 -20.37 6.14 -11.05
C ASP A 309 -20.30 6.19 -12.59
N LEU A 310 -19.77 5.12 -13.20
CA LEU A 310 -19.51 5.06 -14.65
C LEU A 310 -20.72 4.70 -15.48
N ASN A 311 -21.75 4.10 -14.91
CA ASN A 311 -22.79 3.46 -15.71
C ASN A 311 -24.11 4.23 -15.73
N GLY A 312 -24.15 5.45 -15.14
CA GLY A 312 -25.36 6.29 -15.16
C GLY A 312 -26.60 5.53 -14.71
N ALA A 313 -26.40 4.52 -13.88
CA ALA A 313 -27.46 3.59 -13.53
C ALA A 313 -28.48 4.31 -12.66
N GLU A 314 -29.71 4.33 -13.11
CA GLU A 314 -30.90 4.66 -12.35
C GLU A 314 -31.08 3.78 -11.08
N GLU A 315 -30.17 2.83 -10.83
CA GLU A 315 -30.13 1.97 -9.65
C GLU A 315 -29.09 2.50 -8.64
N GLU A 316 -29.56 3.16 -7.59
CA GLU A 316 -28.77 3.59 -6.42
C GLU A 316 -27.88 2.48 -5.79
N GLN A 317 -28.09 1.21 -6.14
CA GLN A 317 -27.36 0.04 -5.65
C GLN A 317 -26.35 -0.54 -6.68
N GLY A 318 -26.30 -0.03 -7.92
CA GLY A 318 -25.63 -0.71 -9.03
C GLY A 318 -24.15 -1.01 -8.79
N SER A 319 -23.30 -0.01 -8.56
CA SER A 319 -21.84 -0.18 -8.43
C SER A 319 -21.46 -0.88 -7.13
N ILE A 320 -21.98 -0.46 -5.99
CA ILE A 320 -21.65 -1.05 -4.69
C ILE A 320 -22.09 -2.50 -4.59
N ALA A 321 -23.30 -2.83 -5.06
CA ALA A 321 -23.76 -4.23 -5.07
C ALA A 321 -22.90 -5.14 -5.97
N ARG A 322 -22.31 -4.60 -7.05
CA ARG A 322 -21.34 -5.32 -7.88
C ARG A 322 -20.04 -5.55 -7.14
N ILE A 323 -19.50 -4.52 -6.45
CA ILE A 323 -18.30 -4.64 -5.61
C ILE A 323 -18.52 -5.72 -4.53
N GLU A 324 -19.63 -5.68 -3.78
CA GLU A 324 -19.95 -6.67 -2.76
C GLU A 324 -19.99 -8.10 -3.30
N ARG A 325 -20.63 -8.30 -4.46
CA ARG A 325 -20.68 -9.62 -5.11
C ARG A 325 -19.30 -10.10 -5.54
N ALA A 326 -18.50 -9.23 -6.14
CA ALA A 326 -17.15 -9.53 -6.58
C ALA A 326 -16.23 -9.86 -5.39
N VAL A 327 -16.23 -9.04 -4.35
CA VAL A 327 -15.44 -9.28 -3.13
C VAL A 327 -15.86 -10.59 -2.46
N ARG A 328 -17.16 -10.87 -2.34
CA ARG A 328 -17.66 -12.15 -1.81
C ARG A 328 -17.18 -13.34 -2.64
N ALA A 329 -17.21 -13.22 -3.97
CA ALA A 329 -16.75 -14.28 -4.86
C ALA A 329 -15.22 -14.51 -4.73
N LEU A 330 -14.42 -13.45 -4.68
CA LEU A 330 -12.98 -13.54 -4.47
C LEU A 330 -12.65 -14.19 -3.11
N ARG A 331 -13.29 -13.72 -2.02
CA ARG A 331 -13.09 -14.28 -0.68
C ARG A 331 -13.47 -15.76 -0.56
N SER A 332 -14.44 -16.21 -1.33
CA SER A 332 -14.83 -17.63 -1.32
C SER A 332 -13.69 -18.58 -1.74
N GLY A 333 -12.70 -18.08 -2.48
CA GLY A 333 -11.49 -18.82 -2.86
C GLY A 333 -10.45 -18.94 -1.75
N ARG A 334 -10.48 -18.09 -0.73
CA ARG A 334 -9.48 -18.00 0.37
C ARG A 334 -8.04 -18.02 -0.13
N ASN A 335 -7.77 -17.33 -1.24
CA ASN A 335 -6.48 -17.42 -1.94
C ASN A 335 -5.90 -16.06 -2.37
N ILE A 336 -6.68 -14.98 -2.32
CA ILE A 336 -6.27 -13.63 -2.68
C ILE A 336 -6.43 -12.73 -1.46
N HIS A 337 -5.37 -11.96 -1.14
CA HIS A 337 -5.42 -10.91 -0.14
C HIS A 337 -6.17 -9.70 -0.71
N ILE A 338 -7.24 -9.28 -0.06
CA ILE A 338 -8.10 -8.19 -0.50
C ILE A 338 -7.92 -6.99 0.41
N HIS A 339 -7.60 -5.86 -0.19
CA HIS A 339 -7.48 -4.57 0.44
C HIS A 339 -8.59 -3.67 -0.09
N LEU A 340 -9.44 -3.11 0.79
CA LEU A 340 -10.51 -2.19 0.45
C LEU A 340 -10.22 -0.80 1.01
N ASP A 341 -10.50 0.25 0.21
CA ASP A 341 -10.21 1.62 0.58
C ASP A 341 -11.48 2.46 0.72
N LEU A 342 -11.51 3.30 1.75
CA LEU A 342 -12.47 4.39 1.94
C LEU A 342 -11.73 5.72 2.01
N ILE A 343 -12.39 6.82 1.60
CA ILE A 343 -11.86 8.17 1.70
C ILE A 343 -12.82 9.05 2.52
N ALA A 344 -12.36 9.55 3.64
CA ALA A 344 -13.09 10.55 4.45
C ALA A 344 -12.90 11.97 3.88
N GLY A 345 -13.92 12.81 4.03
CA GLY A 345 -13.89 14.20 3.60
C GLY A 345 -14.21 14.42 2.12
N LEU A 346 -14.83 13.45 1.45
CA LEU A 346 -15.35 13.61 0.09
C LEU A 346 -16.50 14.63 0.05
N PRO A 347 -16.70 15.36 -1.07
CA PRO A 347 -17.86 16.24 -1.23
C PRO A 347 -19.18 15.49 -1.00
N LEU A 348 -20.15 16.12 -0.34
CA LEU A 348 -21.47 15.59 0.02
C LEU A 348 -21.46 14.49 1.09
N GLU A 349 -20.32 14.12 1.68
CA GLU A 349 -20.23 13.06 2.68
C GLU A 349 -20.07 13.63 4.08
N ASP A 350 -21.08 13.41 4.94
CA ASP A 350 -21.03 13.70 6.36
C ASP A 350 -20.49 12.53 7.19
N TYR A 351 -20.27 12.77 8.48
CA TYR A 351 -19.76 11.77 9.43
C TYR A 351 -20.61 10.50 9.47
N HIS A 352 -21.95 10.64 9.51
CA HIS A 352 -22.85 9.49 9.57
C HIS A 352 -22.89 8.71 8.22
N SER A 353 -22.75 9.39 7.10
CA SER A 353 -22.60 8.74 5.79
C SER A 353 -21.32 7.91 5.75
N PHE A 354 -20.21 8.45 6.25
CA PHE A 354 -18.96 7.72 6.34
C PHE A 354 -19.05 6.51 7.28
N GLN A 355 -19.72 6.64 8.45
CA GLN A 355 -19.99 5.51 9.35
C GLN A 355 -20.73 4.37 8.64
N ARG A 356 -21.77 4.71 7.85
CA ARG A 356 -22.52 3.69 7.06
C ARG A 356 -21.62 3.03 6.01
N SER A 357 -20.79 3.81 5.32
CA SER A 357 -19.82 3.30 4.34
C SER A 357 -18.83 2.37 5.01
N PHE A 358 -18.27 2.76 6.16
CA PHE A 358 -17.37 1.93 6.94
C PHE A 358 -18.01 0.58 7.30
N ASN A 359 -19.19 0.59 7.93
CA ASN A 359 -19.87 -0.64 8.36
C ASN A 359 -20.17 -1.56 7.18
N ARG A 360 -20.57 -1.01 6.05
CA ARG A 360 -20.86 -1.77 4.83
C ARG A 360 -19.62 -2.42 4.23
N VAL A 361 -18.50 -1.69 4.16
CA VAL A 361 -17.23 -2.20 3.63
C VAL A 361 -16.58 -3.19 4.62
N TYR A 362 -16.64 -2.91 5.92
CA TYR A 362 -16.19 -3.83 6.94
C TYR A 362 -16.90 -5.19 6.88
N ALA A 363 -18.22 -5.18 6.63
CA ALA A 363 -19.03 -6.40 6.47
C ALA A 363 -18.63 -7.23 5.23
N MET A 364 -17.94 -6.65 4.25
CA MET A 364 -17.34 -7.42 3.14
C MET A 364 -16.15 -8.26 3.61
N GLY A 365 -15.57 -7.94 4.77
CA GLY A 365 -14.51 -8.69 5.46
C GLY A 365 -13.17 -8.70 4.73
N PRO A 366 -12.61 -7.57 4.27
CA PRO A 366 -11.30 -7.55 3.65
C PRO A 366 -10.20 -7.99 4.64
N GLU A 367 -9.07 -8.47 4.14
CA GLU A 367 -7.88 -8.71 4.95
C GLU A 367 -7.26 -7.38 5.43
N GLN A 368 -7.45 -6.30 4.67
CA GLN A 368 -7.04 -4.95 5.04
C GLN A 368 -8.11 -3.93 4.65
N LEU A 369 -8.45 -3.05 5.58
CA LEU A 369 -9.36 -1.92 5.39
C LEU A 369 -8.59 -0.61 5.58
N GLN A 370 -8.39 0.14 4.52
CA GLN A 370 -7.71 1.42 4.58
C GLN A 370 -8.71 2.56 4.67
N LEU A 371 -8.53 3.40 5.67
CA LEU A 371 -9.24 4.67 5.79
C LEU A 371 -8.29 5.78 5.34
N GLY A 372 -8.53 6.32 4.16
CA GLY A 372 -7.81 7.48 3.64
C GLY A 372 -8.56 8.77 3.95
N PHE A 373 -7.84 9.90 3.84
CA PHE A 373 -8.42 11.24 3.91
C PHE A 373 -8.19 11.95 2.59
N LEU A 374 -9.20 12.71 2.16
CA LEU A 374 -9.15 13.43 0.88
C LEU A 374 -7.89 14.30 0.83
N LYS A 375 -7.12 14.15 -0.23
CA LYS A 375 -5.99 15.00 -0.56
C LYS A 375 -6.39 15.90 -1.71
N VAL A 376 -6.32 17.21 -1.49
CA VAL A 376 -6.76 18.22 -2.46
C VAL A 376 -5.60 18.55 -3.40
N LEU A 377 -5.43 17.69 -4.40
CA LEU A 377 -4.27 17.74 -5.30
C LEU A 377 -4.46 18.79 -6.40
N LYS A 378 -3.47 19.63 -6.61
CA LYS A 378 -3.45 20.62 -7.70
C LYS A 378 -3.69 19.94 -9.06
N GLY A 379 -4.49 20.55 -9.91
CA GLY A 379 -4.87 20.02 -11.21
C GLY A 379 -6.06 19.04 -11.21
N THR A 380 -6.63 18.71 -10.04
CA THR A 380 -7.82 17.87 -9.96
C THR A 380 -9.12 18.70 -9.95
N PRO A 381 -10.26 18.14 -10.44
CA PRO A 381 -11.55 18.82 -10.36
C PRO A 381 -11.98 19.18 -8.93
N VAL A 382 -11.61 18.38 -7.93
CA VAL A 382 -11.89 18.69 -6.52
C VAL A 382 -11.12 19.91 -6.06
N TRP A 383 -9.85 20.07 -6.48
CA TRP A 383 -9.06 21.26 -6.19
C TRP A 383 -9.69 22.52 -6.79
N GLU A 384 -10.14 22.46 -8.06
CA GLU A 384 -10.80 23.58 -8.74
C GLU A 384 -12.11 23.99 -8.06
N LYS A 385 -12.85 23.01 -7.54
CA LYS A 385 -14.15 23.20 -6.89
C LYS A 385 -14.07 23.30 -5.36
N ALA A 386 -12.88 23.29 -4.77
CA ALA A 386 -12.71 23.22 -3.32
C ALA A 386 -13.48 24.30 -2.55
N GLN A 387 -13.48 25.52 -3.06
CA GLN A 387 -14.24 26.64 -2.48
C GLN A 387 -15.75 26.39 -2.52
N ASN A 388 -16.28 25.81 -3.60
CA ASN A 388 -17.72 25.52 -3.75
C ASN A 388 -18.18 24.42 -2.78
N TYR A 389 -17.28 23.50 -2.44
CA TYR A 389 -17.53 22.42 -1.48
C TYR A 389 -17.20 22.82 -0.03
N GLY A 390 -16.79 24.08 0.22
CA GLY A 390 -16.34 24.53 1.54
C GLY A 390 -15.17 23.69 2.06
N ILE A 391 -14.35 23.15 1.17
CA ILE A 391 -13.18 22.35 1.53
C ILE A 391 -12.05 23.27 1.97
N VAL A 392 -11.52 23.00 3.16
CA VAL A 392 -10.26 23.55 3.66
C VAL A 392 -9.30 22.39 3.88
N CYS A 393 -8.10 22.51 3.35
CA CYS A 393 -7.03 21.51 3.47
C CYS A 393 -5.75 22.13 4.02
N GLN A 394 -4.78 21.29 4.34
CA GLN A 394 -3.45 21.73 4.74
C GLN A 394 -2.76 22.45 3.57
N ASP A 395 -2.05 23.55 3.84
CA ASP A 395 -1.24 24.27 2.84
C ASP A 395 -0.02 23.48 2.39
N LYS A 396 0.50 22.61 3.28
CA LYS A 396 1.67 21.77 3.01
C LYS A 396 1.24 20.35 2.58
N PRO A 397 2.03 19.67 1.76
CA PRO A 397 1.79 18.26 1.47
C PRO A 397 1.62 17.43 2.76
N PRO A 398 0.70 16.50 2.76
CA PRO A 398 -0.05 15.94 1.64
C PRO A 398 -1.34 16.66 1.23
N TYR A 399 -1.56 17.93 1.58
CA TYR A 399 -2.76 18.72 1.25
C TYR A 399 -4.05 18.06 1.73
N GLU A 400 -3.97 17.44 2.89
CA GLU A 400 -5.04 16.67 3.47
C GLU A 400 -6.17 17.57 3.95
N VAL A 401 -7.40 17.13 3.73
CA VAL A 401 -8.60 17.83 4.17
C VAL A 401 -8.60 18.06 5.68
N LEU A 402 -8.93 19.27 6.10
CA LEU A 402 -9.18 19.62 7.49
C LEU A 402 -10.68 19.58 7.80
N TYR A 403 -11.50 20.15 6.92
CA TYR A 403 -12.97 20.08 6.99
C TYR A 403 -13.58 20.39 5.62
N THR A 404 -14.87 20.14 5.49
CA THR A 404 -15.66 20.46 4.29
C THR A 404 -16.99 21.09 4.68
N GLY A 405 -17.84 21.43 3.71
CA GLY A 405 -19.21 21.90 3.99
C GLY A 405 -20.11 20.86 4.69
N TRP A 406 -19.67 19.60 4.83
CA TRP A 406 -20.47 18.49 5.35
C TRP A 406 -19.85 17.81 6.58
N ILE A 407 -18.55 17.91 6.79
CA ILE A 407 -17.85 17.29 7.91
C ILE A 407 -16.93 18.33 8.58
N SER A 408 -17.03 18.44 9.88
CA SER A 408 -16.24 19.36 10.71
C SER A 408 -14.82 18.85 10.96
N TYR A 409 -13.92 19.74 11.40
CA TYR A 409 -12.55 19.34 11.78
C TYR A 409 -12.52 18.39 12.98
N GLU A 410 -13.43 18.57 13.95
CA GLU A 410 -13.57 17.67 15.09
C GLU A 410 -13.94 16.25 14.64
N GLU A 411 -14.85 16.12 13.67
CA GLU A 411 -15.24 14.83 13.11
C GLU A 411 -14.09 14.19 12.30
N ILE A 412 -13.33 14.97 11.53
CA ILE A 412 -12.12 14.49 10.84
C ILE A 412 -11.11 13.96 11.87
N LEU A 413 -10.89 14.65 12.99
CA LEU A 413 -9.99 14.17 14.05
C LEU A 413 -10.48 12.84 14.66
N LYS A 414 -11.79 12.69 14.89
CA LYS A 414 -12.37 11.41 15.35
C LYS A 414 -12.15 10.29 14.34
N LEU A 415 -12.33 10.57 13.03
CA LEU A 415 -12.07 9.58 11.98
C LEU A 415 -10.59 9.17 11.90
N LYS A 416 -9.65 10.08 12.15
CA LYS A 416 -8.21 9.76 12.26
C LYS A 416 -7.91 8.84 13.44
N GLN A 417 -8.54 9.07 14.56
CA GLN A 417 -8.42 8.19 15.72
C GLN A 417 -9.00 6.80 15.42
N VAL A 418 -10.15 6.73 14.74
CA VAL A 418 -10.74 5.45 14.28
C VAL A 418 -9.82 4.74 13.28
N GLU A 419 -9.25 5.47 12.32
CA GLU A 419 -8.27 4.94 11.36
C GLU A 419 -7.09 4.28 12.07
N GLU A 420 -6.49 4.96 13.06
CA GLU A 420 -5.38 4.40 13.84
C GLU A 420 -5.81 3.11 14.59
N MET A 421 -7.02 3.05 15.12
CA MET A 421 -7.52 1.82 15.75
C MET A 421 -7.71 0.68 14.74
N VAL A 422 -8.22 0.97 13.56
CA VAL A 422 -8.34 -0.01 12.48
C VAL A 422 -6.96 -0.53 12.07
N GLU A 423 -5.98 0.35 11.90
CA GLU A 423 -4.62 -0.03 11.53
C GLU A 423 -3.95 -0.90 12.62
N LEU A 424 -4.07 -0.49 13.88
CA LEU A 424 -3.42 -1.19 15.00
C LEU A 424 -4.06 -2.54 15.34
N TYR A 425 -5.38 -2.67 15.20
CA TYR A 425 -6.11 -3.82 15.68
C TYR A 425 -6.69 -4.69 14.57
N TYR A 426 -7.27 -4.12 13.53
CA TYR A 426 -7.83 -4.89 12.42
C TYR A 426 -6.76 -5.26 11.40
N ASN A 427 -6.12 -4.28 10.77
CA ASN A 427 -5.14 -4.49 9.69
C ASN A 427 -3.89 -5.24 10.13
N SER A 428 -3.54 -5.17 11.41
CA SER A 428 -2.44 -5.96 11.97
C SER A 428 -2.67 -7.48 11.91
N GLY A 429 -3.92 -7.92 11.79
CA GLY A 429 -4.33 -9.32 11.84
C GLY A 429 -4.00 -10.04 13.16
N GLN A 430 -3.64 -9.30 14.23
CA GLN A 430 -3.21 -9.86 15.50
C GLN A 430 -4.36 -10.21 16.45
N PHE A 431 -5.55 -9.65 16.23
CA PHE A 431 -6.66 -9.65 17.19
C PHE A 431 -7.97 -10.16 16.57
N THR A 432 -7.88 -11.00 15.54
CA THR A 432 -9.02 -11.38 14.70
C THR A 432 -10.16 -12.01 15.50
N HIS A 433 -9.85 -12.93 16.42
CA HIS A 433 -10.87 -13.63 17.23
C HIS A 433 -11.42 -12.72 18.33
N THR A 434 -10.55 -11.97 18.98
CA THR A 434 -10.95 -11.02 20.04
C THR A 434 -11.83 -9.90 19.48
N LEU A 435 -11.47 -9.30 18.33
CA LEU A 435 -12.29 -8.25 17.70
C LEU A 435 -13.67 -8.77 17.31
N ARG A 436 -13.73 -9.95 16.69
CA ARG A 436 -14.99 -10.59 16.31
C ARG A 436 -15.93 -10.80 17.50
N ALA A 437 -15.40 -11.21 18.65
CA ALA A 437 -16.19 -11.34 19.86
C ALA A 437 -16.62 -9.97 20.42
N LEU A 438 -15.72 -8.98 20.44
CA LEU A 438 -16.00 -7.62 20.89
C LEU A 438 -17.07 -6.91 20.05
N GLU A 439 -17.11 -7.16 18.73
CA GLU A 439 -18.19 -6.63 17.89
C GLU A 439 -19.60 -6.92 18.43
N GLY A 440 -19.77 -7.98 19.23
CA GLY A 440 -21.05 -8.32 19.86
C GLY A 440 -21.49 -7.40 20.96
N GLU A 441 -20.58 -6.66 21.51
CA GLU A 441 -20.83 -5.71 22.61
C GLU A 441 -21.22 -4.32 22.08
N PHE A 442 -21.13 -4.09 20.76
CA PHE A 442 -21.39 -2.79 20.13
C PHE A 442 -22.51 -2.88 19.09
N SER A 443 -23.18 -1.75 18.84
CA SER A 443 -24.26 -1.67 17.85
C SER A 443 -23.77 -1.78 16.40
N SER A 444 -22.47 -1.52 16.16
CA SER A 444 -21.85 -1.62 14.85
C SER A 444 -20.32 -1.76 14.95
N PRO A 445 -19.65 -2.29 13.91
CA PRO A 445 -18.19 -2.31 13.83
C PRO A 445 -17.57 -0.91 14.00
N PHE A 446 -18.14 0.12 13.36
CA PHE A 446 -17.65 1.49 13.53
C PHE A 446 -17.71 1.92 15.00
N GLY A 447 -18.83 1.64 15.69
CA GLY A 447 -18.98 1.98 17.10
C GLY A 447 -17.96 1.29 18.01
N LEU A 448 -17.52 0.08 17.68
CA LEU A 448 -16.42 -0.59 18.38
C LEU A 448 -15.11 0.20 18.24
N PHE A 449 -14.71 0.58 17.01
CA PHE A 449 -13.47 1.31 16.80
C PHE A 449 -13.53 2.74 17.33
N GLU A 450 -14.69 3.40 17.28
CA GLU A 450 -14.92 4.71 17.89
C GLU A 450 -14.79 4.65 19.42
N ALA A 451 -15.36 3.64 20.07
CA ALA A 451 -15.23 3.44 21.52
C ALA A 451 -13.77 3.10 21.91
N LEU A 452 -13.08 2.29 21.12
CA LEU A 452 -11.67 1.99 21.34
C LEU A 452 -10.79 3.24 21.18
N ALA A 453 -11.10 4.11 20.21
CA ALA A 453 -10.43 5.39 20.02
C ALA A 453 -10.64 6.31 21.23
N ALA A 454 -11.86 6.42 21.74
CA ALA A 454 -12.16 7.19 22.94
C ALA A 454 -11.42 6.65 24.19
N PHE A 455 -11.32 5.32 24.32
CA PHE A 455 -10.52 4.67 25.36
C PHE A 455 -9.03 5.03 25.24
N TYR A 456 -8.47 5.00 24.03
CA TYR A 456 -7.07 5.40 23.77
C TYR A 456 -6.82 6.86 24.13
N GLU A 457 -7.72 7.75 23.76
CA GLU A 457 -7.64 9.17 24.10
C GLU A 457 -7.68 9.38 25.61
N GLY A 458 -8.63 8.75 26.31
CA GLY A 458 -8.77 8.82 27.76
C GLY A 458 -7.54 8.31 28.53
N LYS A 459 -6.79 7.35 27.97
CA LYS A 459 -5.54 6.81 28.55
C LYS A 459 -4.28 7.54 28.05
N GLY A 460 -4.40 8.50 27.12
CA GLY A 460 -3.26 9.22 26.54
C GLY A 460 -2.38 8.36 25.61
N TYR A 461 -2.92 7.28 25.04
CA TYR A 461 -2.17 6.33 24.21
C TYR A 461 -1.88 6.85 22.80
N PHE A 462 -2.57 7.87 22.32
CA PHE A 462 -2.20 8.56 21.08
C PHE A 462 -0.91 9.38 21.20
N ILE A 463 -0.58 9.84 22.42
CA ILE A 463 0.67 10.56 22.69
C ILE A 463 1.81 9.58 22.96
N ARG A 464 1.52 8.45 23.63
CA ARG A 464 2.48 7.41 23.99
C ARG A 464 1.97 6.07 23.48
N THR A 465 2.14 5.86 22.17
CA THR A 465 1.61 4.67 21.49
C THR A 465 2.16 3.39 22.12
N PRO A 466 1.30 2.47 22.54
CA PRO A 466 1.70 1.19 23.12
C PRO A 466 2.52 0.36 22.15
N ALA A 467 3.61 -0.23 22.63
CA ALA A 467 4.39 -1.19 21.86
C ALA A 467 3.53 -2.40 21.46
N ARG A 468 3.87 -3.06 20.34
CA ARG A 468 3.11 -4.18 19.76
C ARG A 468 2.69 -5.23 20.78
N SER A 469 3.59 -5.67 21.67
CA SER A 469 3.29 -6.65 22.72
C SER A 469 2.35 -6.10 23.80
N ARG A 470 2.39 -4.80 24.08
CA ARG A 470 1.52 -4.15 25.07
C ARG A 470 0.07 -4.00 24.57
N ARG A 471 -0.15 -3.98 23.25
CA ARG A 471 -1.49 -3.81 22.66
C ARG A 471 -2.47 -4.93 23.08
N TYR A 472 -1.98 -6.15 23.31
CA TYR A 472 -2.80 -7.24 23.85
C TYR A 472 -3.36 -6.92 25.24
N GLN A 473 -2.54 -6.32 26.11
CA GLN A 473 -2.98 -5.90 27.44
C GLN A 473 -3.94 -4.71 27.38
N VAL A 474 -3.68 -3.76 26.48
CA VAL A 474 -4.55 -2.60 26.26
C VAL A 474 -5.92 -3.05 25.76
N LEU A 475 -5.97 -4.00 24.83
CA LEU A 475 -7.24 -4.55 24.35
C LEU A 475 -7.97 -5.34 25.44
N LEU A 476 -7.24 -6.05 26.33
CA LEU A 476 -7.84 -6.68 27.49
C LEU A 476 -8.45 -5.64 28.45
N GLU A 477 -7.72 -4.56 28.76
CA GLU A 477 -8.19 -3.47 29.60
C GLU A 477 -9.49 -2.87 29.02
N PHE A 478 -9.53 -2.62 27.71
CA PHE A 478 -10.72 -2.14 27.01
C PHE A 478 -11.90 -3.15 27.09
N ALA A 479 -11.64 -4.42 26.81
CA ALA A 479 -12.66 -5.48 26.88
C ALA A 479 -13.24 -5.64 28.30
N MET A 480 -12.39 -5.47 29.31
CA MET A 480 -12.80 -5.50 30.73
C MET A 480 -13.63 -4.27 31.14
N GLU A 481 -13.38 -3.10 30.55
CA GLU A 481 -14.23 -1.93 30.76
C GLU A 481 -15.59 -2.07 30.06
N THR A 482 -15.63 -2.81 28.94
CA THR A 482 -16.84 -3.03 28.12
C THR A 482 -17.75 -4.13 28.70
N ALA A 483 -17.18 -5.30 29.04
CA ALA A 483 -17.92 -6.47 29.50
C ALA A 483 -17.08 -7.30 30.51
N ARG A 484 -16.99 -6.80 31.75
CA ARG A 484 -16.14 -7.36 32.82
C ARG A 484 -16.54 -8.78 33.23
N GLU A 485 -17.81 -9.12 33.15
CA GLU A 485 -18.33 -10.43 33.49
C GLU A 485 -17.81 -11.55 32.59
N ARG A 486 -17.20 -11.21 31.45
CA ARG A 486 -16.61 -12.14 30.48
C ARG A 486 -15.08 -12.19 30.53
N GLU A 487 -14.46 -11.81 31.66
CA GLU A 487 -12.99 -11.72 31.78
C GLU A 487 -12.27 -13.00 31.31
N GLU A 488 -12.77 -14.19 31.69
CA GLU A 488 -12.14 -15.45 31.30
C GLU A 488 -12.14 -15.63 29.77
N LEU A 489 -13.23 -15.30 29.10
CA LEU A 489 -13.35 -15.34 27.65
C LEU A 489 -12.36 -14.38 26.98
N TRP A 490 -12.27 -13.12 27.44
CA TRP A 490 -11.35 -12.13 26.86
C TRP A 490 -9.90 -12.54 26.98
N ARG A 491 -9.51 -13.12 28.11
CA ARG A 491 -8.17 -13.67 28.31
C ARG A 491 -7.87 -14.85 27.38
N GLU A 492 -8.81 -15.73 27.18
CA GLU A 492 -8.64 -16.88 26.28
C GLU A 492 -8.57 -16.48 24.82
N LEU A 493 -9.45 -15.57 24.34
CA LEU A 493 -9.42 -15.04 22.99
C LEU A 493 -8.08 -14.35 22.68
N LEU A 494 -7.61 -13.49 23.59
CA LEU A 494 -6.30 -12.83 23.43
C LEU A 494 -5.13 -13.81 23.49
N THR A 495 -5.24 -14.87 24.28
CA THR A 495 -4.21 -15.93 24.33
C THR A 495 -4.16 -16.69 23.01
N PHE A 496 -5.32 -17.00 22.43
CA PHE A 496 -5.41 -17.66 21.14
C PHE A 496 -4.85 -16.80 20.01
N ASP A 497 -5.30 -15.54 19.90
CA ASP A 497 -4.79 -14.58 18.92
C ASP A 497 -3.27 -14.36 19.07
N PHE A 498 -2.76 -14.29 20.30
CA PHE A 498 -1.33 -14.16 20.57
C PHE A 498 -0.52 -15.33 20.00
N TYR A 499 -0.90 -16.57 20.31
CA TYR A 499 -0.16 -17.75 19.86
C TYR A 499 -0.38 -18.11 18.39
N LEU A 500 -1.45 -17.65 17.76
CA LEU A 500 -1.58 -17.69 16.29
C LEU A 500 -0.49 -16.87 15.59
N ARG A 501 -0.06 -15.74 16.19
CA ARG A 501 0.89 -14.80 15.58
C ARG A 501 2.31 -14.98 16.10
N GLU A 502 2.48 -15.21 17.40
CA GLU A 502 3.76 -15.08 18.07
C GLU A 502 4.26 -16.43 18.60
N LYS A 503 5.45 -16.86 18.14
CA LYS A 503 6.23 -17.90 18.82
C LYS A 503 6.97 -17.26 20.00
N ALA A 504 6.25 -17.06 21.11
CA ALA A 504 6.77 -16.32 22.25
C ALA A 504 7.74 -17.18 23.09
N LYS A 505 8.83 -16.52 23.57
CA LYS A 505 9.77 -17.14 24.51
C LYS A 505 9.24 -17.19 25.95
N SER A 506 8.35 -16.26 26.29
CA SER A 506 7.73 -16.15 27.61
C SER A 506 6.22 -16.08 27.47
N ARG A 507 5.52 -16.60 28.45
CA ARG A 507 4.07 -16.58 28.52
C ARG A 507 3.55 -15.15 28.68
N PRO A 508 2.45 -14.77 27.99
CA PRO A 508 1.83 -13.48 28.22
C PRO A 508 1.20 -13.44 29.63
N CYS A 509 1.19 -12.26 30.26
CA CYS A 509 0.68 -12.09 31.62
C CYS A 509 -0.85 -12.35 31.77
N PHE A 510 -1.57 -12.32 30.65
CA PHE A 510 -2.99 -12.64 30.61
C PHE A 510 -3.29 -14.14 30.36
N GLY A 511 -2.27 -14.94 30.02
CA GLY A 511 -2.41 -16.39 29.79
C GLY A 511 -2.61 -17.14 31.12
N LYS A 512 -3.37 -18.25 31.06
CA LYS A 512 -3.61 -19.14 32.21
C LYS A 512 -2.35 -19.84 32.67
N ASP A 513 -2.33 -20.23 33.96
CA ASP A 513 -1.31 -21.18 34.45
C ASP A 513 -1.57 -22.58 33.88
N LEU A 514 -0.59 -23.12 33.16
CA LEU A 514 -0.63 -24.49 32.59
C LEU A 514 -0.06 -25.56 33.53
N SER A 515 0.38 -25.19 34.73
CA SER A 515 0.97 -26.17 35.68
C SER A 515 0.05 -27.38 35.93
N PRO A 516 -1.27 -27.21 36.07
CA PRO A 516 -2.19 -28.36 36.25
C PRO A 516 -2.30 -29.29 35.04
N TYR A 517 -1.91 -28.85 33.85
CA TYR A 517 -2.11 -29.57 32.58
C TYR A 517 -0.80 -30.09 31.99
N ARG A 518 0.34 -29.95 32.69
CA ARG A 518 1.66 -30.35 32.20
C ARG A 518 1.75 -31.82 31.81
N GLU A 519 1.18 -32.70 32.62
CA GLU A 519 1.18 -34.16 32.36
C GLU A 519 0.37 -34.46 31.10
N ALA A 520 -0.85 -33.94 30.99
CA ALA A 520 -1.72 -34.15 29.83
C ALA A 520 -1.08 -33.60 28.54
N ILE A 521 -0.47 -32.40 28.61
CA ILE A 521 0.26 -31.82 27.46
C ILE A 521 1.43 -32.73 27.06
N TRP A 522 2.18 -33.24 28.03
CA TRP A 522 3.29 -34.14 27.78
C TRP A 522 2.85 -35.46 27.15
N GLU A 523 1.76 -36.07 27.63
CA GLU A 523 1.16 -37.28 27.06
C GLU A 523 0.74 -37.08 25.60
N ILE A 524 0.15 -35.93 25.27
CA ILE A 524 -0.22 -35.62 23.89
C ILE A 524 1.02 -35.59 22.99
N TYR A 525 2.11 -34.89 23.40
CA TYR A 525 3.35 -34.86 22.61
C TYR A 525 4.01 -36.26 22.51
N GLN A 526 3.94 -37.10 23.54
CA GLN A 526 4.43 -38.46 23.48
C GLN A 526 3.60 -39.35 22.54
N LYS A 527 2.27 -39.13 22.48
CA LYS A 527 1.39 -39.80 21.51
C LYS A 527 1.77 -39.42 20.09
N GLU A 528 1.92 -38.13 19.82
CA GLU A 528 2.34 -37.62 18.51
C GLU A 528 3.77 -38.08 18.09
N GLU A 529 4.68 -38.33 19.04
CA GLU A 529 5.98 -38.93 18.75
C GLU A 529 5.85 -40.39 18.30
N ARG A 530 4.96 -41.19 18.94
CA ARG A 530 4.77 -42.61 18.61
C ARG A 530 3.91 -42.81 17.38
N GLU A 531 2.83 -42.04 17.28
CA GLU A 531 1.79 -42.15 16.25
C GLU A 531 1.47 -40.72 15.72
N PRO A 532 2.28 -40.19 14.79
CA PRO A 532 2.10 -38.83 14.29
C PRO A 532 0.81 -38.68 13.49
N GLU A 533 -0.18 -37.97 14.01
CA GLU A 533 -1.41 -37.62 13.32
C GLU A 533 -1.37 -36.17 12.80
N LEU A 534 -1.07 -35.22 13.68
CA LEU A 534 -1.04 -33.78 13.40
C LEU A 534 0.36 -33.31 13.03
N LEU A 535 1.38 -33.81 13.71
CA LEU A 535 2.77 -33.38 13.60
C LEU A 535 3.61 -34.29 12.71
N LYS A 536 3.04 -34.83 11.62
CA LYS A 536 3.74 -35.73 10.66
C LYS A 536 5.08 -35.16 10.15
N ALA A 537 5.15 -33.85 9.95
CA ALA A 537 6.38 -33.18 9.52
C ALA A 537 7.51 -33.26 10.57
N TYR A 538 7.21 -33.57 11.82
CA TYR A 538 8.12 -33.66 12.94
C TYR A 538 8.39 -35.10 13.41
N SER A 539 7.99 -36.11 12.64
CA SER A 539 8.10 -37.54 12.99
C SER A 539 9.53 -38.03 13.29
N HIS A 540 10.54 -37.27 12.90
CA HIS A 540 11.96 -37.56 13.17
C HIS A 540 12.50 -36.83 14.40
N TYR A 541 11.68 -36.06 15.12
CA TYR A 541 12.05 -35.36 16.35
C TYR A 541 11.40 -36.00 17.57
N HIS A 542 12.11 -35.97 18.69
CA HIS A 542 11.54 -36.37 19.99
C HIS A 542 10.54 -35.34 20.51
N ALA A 543 9.60 -35.76 21.35
CA ALA A 543 8.54 -34.93 21.93
C ALA A 543 9.06 -33.61 22.49
N ARG A 544 10.20 -33.59 23.22
CA ARG A 544 10.83 -32.36 23.73
C ARG A 544 11.28 -31.40 22.63
N GLN A 545 11.79 -31.91 21.53
CA GLN A 545 12.24 -31.07 20.41
C GLN A 545 11.02 -30.46 19.70
N THR A 546 9.98 -31.26 19.49
CA THR A 546 8.72 -30.82 18.90
C THR A 546 8.03 -29.76 19.74
N MET A 547 8.04 -29.89 21.08
CA MET A 547 7.56 -28.85 22.01
C MET A 547 8.29 -27.50 21.84
N ASN A 548 9.57 -27.51 21.48
CA ASN A 548 10.33 -26.27 21.22
C ASN A 548 9.98 -25.61 19.88
N MET A 549 9.38 -26.36 18.95
CA MET A 549 9.01 -25.90 17.61
C MET A 549 7.57 -25.48 17.50
N THR A 550 6.72 -26.00 18.39
CA THR A 550 5.27 -25.79 18.47
C THR A 550 4.90 -25.15 19.81
N HIS A 551 3.62 -24.92 20.06
CA HIS A 551 3.11 -24.50 21.37
C HIS A 551 1.76 -25.15 21.64
N MET A 552 1.43 -25.44 22.90
CA MET A 552 0.13 -25.98 23.29
C MET A 552 -0.49 -25.15 24.41
N GLU A 553 -1.76 -24.81 24.24
CA GLU A 553 -2.58 -24.09 25.21
C GLU A 553 -3.85 -24.86 25.56
N VAL A 554 -4.47 -24.47 26.68
CA VAL A 554 -5.69 -25.05 27.20
C VAL A 554 -6.78 -23.98 27.25
N PHE A 555 -7.91 -24.26 26.62
CA PHE A 555 -9.04 -23.36 26.52
C PHE A 555 -10.32 -23.97 27.05
N PHE A 556 -11.14 -23.17 27.73
CA PHE A 556 -12.50 -23.53 28.19
C PHE A 556 -13.59 -22.95 27.30
N TYR A 557 -13.21 -22.08 26.36
CA TYR A 557 -14.10 -21.58 25.32
C TYR A 557 -13.58 -22.04 23.96
N PRO A 558 -14.46 -22.38 23.00
CA PRO A 558 -14.03 -22.79 21.66
C PRO A 558 -13.64 -21.57 20.81
N VAL A 559 -12.61 -20.85 21.27
CA VAL A 559 -12.14 -19.56 20.72
C VAL A 559 -11.67 -19.62 19.27
N TRP A 560 -11.50 -20.82 18.71
CA TRP A 560 -11.18 -21.07 17.29
C TRP A 560 -12.41 -21.08 16.38
N GLU A 561 -13.62 -21.14 16.96
CA GLU A 561 -14.85 -21.16 16.16
C GLU A 561 -15.11 -19.79 15.52
N GLU A 562 -15.54 -19.83 14.26
CA GLU A 562 -15.86 -18.60 13.52
C GLU A 562 -17.21 -18.01 13.91
N GLU A 563 -18.15 -18.84 14.37
CA GLU A 563 -19.44 -18.39 14.86
C GLU A 563 -19.34 -17.71 16.21
N LYS A 564 -19.84 -16.48 16.28
CA LYS A 564 -19.78 -15.61 17.45
C LYS A 564 -20.48 -16.19 18.69
N GLU A 565 -21.63 -16.82 18.49
CA GLU A 565 -22.37 -17.45 19.59
C GLU A 565 -21.68 -18.71 20.10
N ALA A 566 -21.06 -19.47 19.20
CA ALA A 566 -20.31 -20.67 19.53
C ALA A 566 -19.06 -20.35 20.35
N CYS A 567 -18.22 -19.41 19.88
CA CYS A 567 -16.96 -19.08 20.55
C CYS A 567 -17.14 -18.52 21.97
N CYS A 568 -18.31 -17.95 22.28
CA CYS A 568 -18.62 -17.36 23.58
C CYS A 568 -19.24 -18.35 24.59
N ARG A 569 -19.49 -19.62 24.21
CA ARG A 569 -20.08 -20.60 25.09
C ARG A 569 -19.03 -21.43 25.82
N ARG A 570 -18.99 -21.33 27.14
CA ARG A 570 -18.04 -22.12 27.95
C ARG A 570 -18.29 -23.62 27.83
N MET A 571 -17.23 -24.36 27.54
CA MET A 571 -17.26 -25.85 27.44
C MET A 571 -17.25 -26.50 28.82
N GLN A 572 -17.76 -27.70 28.92
CA GLN A 572 -17.75 -28.49 30.17
C GLN A 572 -16.36 -29.02 30.52
N LYS A 573 -15.58 -29.38 29.49
CA LYS A 573 -14.19 -29.83 29.61
C LYS A 573 -13.27 -28.91 28.79
N PRO A 574 -12.04 -28.72 29.24
CA PRO A 574 -11.08 -27.93 28.46
C PRO A 574 -10.65 -28.67 27.20
N ALA A 575 -10.40 -27.93 26.14
CA ALA A 575 -9.75 -28.41 24.93
C ALA A 575 -8.29 -28.00 24.92
N PHE A 576 -7.44 -28.84 24.34
CA PHE A 576 -6.03 -28.51 24.07
C PHE A 576 -5.91 -28.04 22.64
N VAL A 577 -5.19 -26.95 22.42
CA VAL A 577 -4.91 -26.41 21.08
C VAL A 577 -3.42 -26.37 20.83
N LEU A 578 -3.02 -27.04 19.76
CA LEU A 578 -1.63 -27.12 19.31
C LEU A 578 -1.41 -26.09 18.19
N PHE A 579 -0.41 -25.22 18.35
CA PHE A 579 0.04 -24.23 17.37
C PHE A 579 1.34 -24.68 16.72
N ASP A 580 1.36 -24.78 15.38
CA ASP A 580 2.55 -25.13 14.60
C ASP A 580 3.09 -23.93 13.84
N TYR A 581 4.28 -23.49 14.24
CA TYR A 581 4.95 -22.33 13.63
C TYR A 581 5.76 -22.68 12.38
N GLY A 582 5.97 -23.96 12.09
CA GLY A 582 6.58 -24.42 10.84
C GLY A 582 5.62 -24.36 9.66
N LYS A 583 4.31 -24.29 9.92
CA LYS A 583 3.26 -24.18 8.91
C LYS A 583 2.43 -22.93 9.17
N ARG A 584 2.63 -21.92 8.31
CA ARG A 584 1.89 -20.67 8.39
C ARG A 584 0.95 -20.50 7.20
N ASP A 585 -0.21 -19.91 7.46
CA ASP A 585 -1.15 -19.54 6.42
C ASP A 585 -0.54 -18.47 5.51
N ALA A 586 -0.68 -18.64 4.20
CA ALA A 586 -0.03 -17.79 3.21
C ALA A 586 -0.63 -16.36 3.12
N LEU A 587 -1.89 -16.17 3.53
CA LEU A 587 -2.57 -14.89 3.49
C LEU A 587 -2.44 -14.13 4.81
N THR A 588 -2.68 -14.83 5.92
CA THR A 588 -2.73 -14.21 7.25
C THR A 588 -1.38 -14.26 7.98
N GLY A 589 -0.48 -15.18 7.62
CA GLY A 589 0.75 -15.46 8.33
C GLY A 589 0.53 -16.14 9.69
N ASN A 590 -0.69 -16.59 10.01
CA ASN A 590 -1.02 -17.27 11.24
C ASN A 590 -0.39 -18.68 11.28
N ALA A 591 -0.03 -19.14 12.47
CA ALA A 591 0.35 -20.52 12.71
C ALA A 591 -0.84 -21.45 12.43
N ALA A 592 -0.58 -22.67 11.96
CA ALA A 592 -1.62 -23.69 11.94
C ALA A 592 -1.99 -24.06 13.39
N ALA A 593 -3.29 -24.16 13.66
CA ALA A 593 -3.81 -24.52 14.97
C ALA A 593 -4.76 -25.71 14.87
N TRP A 594 -4.60 -26.68 15.77
CA TRP A 594 -5.42 -27.87 15.82
C TRP A 594 -5.94 -28.13 17.23
N VAL A 595 -7.22 -28.46 17.33
CA VAL A 595 -7.83 -28.92 18.59
C VAL A 595 -7.47 -30.39 18.80
N VAL A 596 -6.85 -30.69 19.93
CA VAL A 596 -6.37 -32.02 20.30
C VAL A 596 -7.18 -32.50 21.51
N GLY A 597 -8.02 -33.51 21.33
CA GLY A 597 -8.78 -34.18 22.41
C GLY A 597 -9.77 -33.26 23.12
N GLY A 598 -11.04 -33.46 22.86
CA GLY A 598 -12.18 -33.00 23.64
C GLY A 598 -12.88 -34.18 24.32
#